data_51af02ce8e1af030ba96f2ab7979ab12
#
_entry.id   51af02ce8e1af030ba96f2ab7979ab12
#
_cell.length_a   1.000
_cell.length_b   1.000
_cell.length_c   1.000
_cell.angle_alpha   90.00
_cell.angle_beta   90.00
_cell.angle_gamma   90.00
#
_symmetry.space_group_name_H-M   'P 1'
#
loop_
_entity.id
_entity.type
_entity.pdbx_description
1 polymer ?
#
loop_
_entity_poly.entity_id
_entity_poly.type
_entity_poly.pdbx_seq_one_letter_code
_entity_poly.pdbx_strand_id
1 'polypeptide(L)'
;DKYLVTVGRYRQFVSYLTGTAGVPPANASGIHVHLNGGRGLANSGGAGGFETGWDATNWGAEIATGPSGASAWDSNLTDCLSSSTWTDAAGTQENLPITCVDWYEAYAFCIWDGGFLPSEAEWEYVAAGGGQQREYPWGSTDPGTGSEYAVYGCHYRGAGNPAGSCTGATNIAPVGTATLGAGYWGQLDMAGEVFEWIIDWYAPYVDPCTDCAYLSSTTVRVIRGGNYGGIPLNLQAANRDFFEDPGDHDSVIGFRCARSP
;
A
#
# COMPACT_ATOMS: atom_id res chain seq x y z
N ASP A 1 -9.05 2.05 4.71
CA ASP A 1 -9.88 1.27 3.79
C ASP A 1 -10.04 -0.18 4.26
N LYS A 2 -11.16 -0.81 3.86
CA LYS A 2 -11.42 -2.22 4.15
C LYS A 2 -10.52 -3.16 3.33
N TYR A 3 -10.23 -2.77 2.09
CA TYR A 3 -9.49 -3.54 1.11
C TYR A 3 -8.29 -2.74 0.59
N LEU A 4 -7.37 -3.44 -0.05
CA LEU A 4 -6.36 -2.84 -0.93
C LEU A 4 -7.01 -2.00 -2.03
N VAL A 5 -6.30 -1.02 -2.57
CA VAL A 5 -6.75 -0.28 -3.75
C VAL A 5 -6.74 -1.22 -4.95
N THR A 6 -7.86 -1.28 -5.64
CA THR A 6 -8.02 -2.18 -6.80
C THR A 6 -7.64 -1.50 -8.11
N VAL A 7 -7.34 -2.29 -9.13
CA VAL A 7 -7.13 -1.83 -10.51
C VAL A 7 -8.28 -0.91 -10.96
N GLY A 8 -9.54 -1.30 -10.69
CA GLY A 8 -10.70 -0.52 -11.08
C GLY A 8 -10.81 0.85 -10.41
N ARG A 9 -10.45 0.94 -9.12
CA ARG A 9 -10.39 2.24 -8.42
C ARG A 9 -9.24 3.09 -8.98
N TYR A 10 -8.06 2.47 -9.17
CA TYR A 10 -6.89 3.17 -9.67
C TYR A 10 -7.10 3.68 -11.11
N ARG A 11 -7.81 2.94 -11.94
CA ARG A 11 -8.19 3.35 -13.30
C ARG A 11 -9.02 4.64 -13.31
N GLN A 12 -9.85 4.87 -12.31
CA GLN A 12 -10.62 6.12 -12.19
C GLN A 12 -9.68 7.32 -11.91
N PHE A 13 -8.67 7.11 -11.08
CA PHE A 13 -7.64 8.12 -10.80
C PHE A 13 -6.82 8.45 -12.07
N VAL A 14 -6.32 7.43 -12.78
CA VAL A 14 -5.61 7.62 -14.06
C VAL A 14 -6.50 8.35 -15.07
N SER A 15 -7.76 7.96 -15.18
CA SER A 15 -8.74 8.62 -16.06
C SER A 15 -8.98 10.09 -15.70
N TYR A 16 -9.00 10.40 -14.40
CA TYR A 16 -9.08 11.78 -13.92
C TYR A 16 -7.83 12.57 -14.31
N LEU A 17 -6.64 12.06 -14.04
CA LEU A 17 -5.38 12.75 -14.32
C LEU A 17 -5.14 12.97 -15.82
N THR A 18 -5.49 12.01 -16.65
CA THR A 18 -5.30 12.07 -18.11
C THR A 18 -6.43 12.80 -18.84
N GLY A 19 -7.49 13.17 -18.11
CA GLY A 19 -8.56 14.03 -18.62
C GLY A 19 -8.14 15.49 -18.81
N THR A 20 -9.00 16.28 -19.44
CA THR A 20 -8.73 17.70 -19.73
C THR A 20 -8.63 18.61 -18.50
N ALA A 21 -9.19 18.17 -17.38
CA ALA A 21 -9.19 18.89 -16.11
C ALA A 21 -8.34 18.22 -15.02
N GLY A 22 -7.60 17.17 -15.36
CA GLY A 22 -6.77 16.44 -14.42
C GLY A 22 -5.61 17.28 -13.89
N VAL A 23 -5.48 17.32 -12.58
CA VAL A 23 -4.39 18.04 -11.90
C VAL A 23 -3.77 17.13 -10.83
N PRO A 24 -2.44 17.19 -10.62
CA PRO A 24 -1.80 16.46 -9.54
C PRO A 24 -2.26 17.01 -8.19
N PRO A 25 -1.94 16.32 -7.07
CA PRO A 25 -2.29 16.81 -5.75
C PRO A 25 -1.74 18.21 -5.46
N ALA A 26 -2.51 19.01 -4.75
CA ALA A 26 -2.08 20.34 -4.31
C ALA A 26 -0.98 20.24 -3.25
N ASN A 27 -0.10 21.22 -3.23
CA ASN A 27 0.94 21.30 -2.20
C ASN A 27 0.33 21.25 -0.79
N ALA A 28 0.97 20.53 0.13
CA ALA A 28 0.54 20.30 1.51
C ALA A 28 -0.78 19.54 1.69
N SER A 29 -1.32 18.88 0.65
CA SER A 29 -2.48 17.97 0.78
C SER A 29 -2.06 16.59 1.31
N GLY A 30 -3.04 15.81 1.79
CA GLY A 30 -2.83 14.42 2.25
C GLY A 30 -2.30 14.27 3.67
N ILE A 31 -2.31 15.33 4.47
CA ILE A 31 -1.91 15.26 5.89
C ILE A 31 -3.02 14.66 6.76
N HIS A 32 -2.64 14.09 7.90
CA HIS A 32 -3.52 13.51 8.92
C HIS A 32 -4.18 14.61 9.77
N VAL A 33 -5.07 15.41 9.17
CA VAL A 33 -5.64 16.63 9.79
C VAL A 33 -6.35 16.40 11.12
N HIS A 34 -6.69 15.17 11.47
CA HIS A 34 -7.32 14.82 12.75
C HIS A 34 -6.30 14.70 13.89
N LEU A 35 -4.99 14.69 13.59
CA LEU A 35 -3.90 14.54 14.57
C LEU A 35 -3.24 15.88 14.92
N ASN A 36 -2.67 15.95 16.11
CA ASN A 36 -1.85 17.06 16.59
C ASN A 36 -2.48 18.45 16.38
N GLY A 37 -3.80 18.57 16.51
CA GLY A 37 -4.54 19.83 16.31
C GLY A 37 -4.53 20.32 14.86
N GLY A 38 -4.57 19.41 13.90
CA GLY A 38 -4.62 19.71 12.47
C GLY A 38 -3.27 19.79 11.78
N ARG A 39 -2.17 19.51 12.50
CA ARG A 39 -0.82 19.59 11.96
C ARG A 39 -0.31 18.29 11.33
N GLY A 40 -1.12 17.22 11.41
CA GLY A 40 -0.73 15.91 10.94
C GLY A 40 0.19 15.16 11.89
N LEU A 41 0.87 14.14 11.40
CA LEU A 41 1.80 13.30 12.16
C LEU A 41 3.02 14.11 12.62
N ALA A 42 3.42 13.92 13.88
CA ALA A 42 4.67 14.46 14.39
C ALA A 42 5.87 13.70 13.79
N ASN A 43 6.93 14.42 13.42
CA ASN A 43 8.13 13.78 12.90
C ASN A 43 8.96 13.19 14.05
N SER A 44 9.07 11.86 14.12
CA SER A 44 9.92 11.16 15.09
C SER A 44 11.40 11.12 14.69
N GLY A 45 11.77 11.54 13.49
CA GLY A 45 13.13 11.45 12.94
C GLY A 45 14.14 12.47 13.50
N GLY A 46 13.90 13.03 14.68
CA GLY A 46 14.86 13.87 15.41
C GLY A 46 14.98 15.32 14.95
N ALA A 47 14.50 15.68 13.75
CA ALA A 47 14.49 17.06 13.26
C ALA A 47 13.34 17.91 13.85
N GLY A 48 12.39 17.26 14.54
CA GLY A 48 11.14 17.87 14.98
C GLY A 48 10.22 18.23 13.81
N GLY A 49 9.13 18.95 14.11
CA GLY A 49 8.16 19.35 13.09
C GLY A 49 7.04 18.35 12.91
N PHE A 50 6.27 18.55 11.86
CA PHE A 50 5.10 17.78 11.52
C PHE A 50 5.11 17.40 10.05
N GLU A 51 4.20 16.51 9.68
CA GLU A 51 3.92 16.14 8.31
C GLU A 51 3.68 17.37 7.43
N THR A 52 4.34 17.41 6.27
CA THR A 52 4.24 18.53 5.33
C THR A 52 3.20 18.30 4.23
N GLY A 53 2.69 17.06 4.10
CA GLY A 53 1.83 16.67 3.00
C GLY A 53 2.58 16.58 1.66
N TRP A 54 1.83 16.58 0.58
CA TRP A 54 2.35 16.49 -0.78
C TRP A 54 3.27 17.66 -1.11
N ASP A 55 4.44 17.37 -1.65
CA ASP A 55 5.38 18.37 -2.17
C ASP A 55 5.24 18.50 -3.70
N ALA A 56 4.37 19.40 -4.13
CA ALA A 56 4.10 19.59 -5.56
C ALA A 56 5.33 20.08 -6.36
N THR A 57 6.33 20.66 -5.70
CA THR A 57 7.56 21.14 -6.35
C THR A 57 8.49 19.99 -6.71
N ASN A 58 8.69 19.06 -5.77
CA ASN A 58 9.65 17.98 -5.93
C ASN A 58 9.00 16.70 -6.47
N TRP A 59 7.71 16.47 -6.20
CA TRP A 59 7.01 15.22 -6.56
C TRP A 59 5.99 15.39 -7.70
N GLY A 60 5.73 16.62 -8.13
CA GLY A 60 4.74 16.87 -9.18
C GLY A 60 5.08 16.24 -10.53
N ALA A 61 6.36 15.99 -10.80
CA ALA A 61 6.82 15.36 -12.04
C ALA A 61 6.58 13.83 -12.07
N GLU A 62 6.41 13.20 -10.89
CA GLU A 62 6.12 11.76 -10.78
C GLU A 62 4.69 11.44 -11.26
N ILE A 63 3.82 12.45 -11.32
CA ILE A 63 2.40 12.27 -11.67
C ILE A 63 2.15 12.77 -13.08
N ALA A 64 2.04 11.86 -14.03
CA ALA A 64 1.74 12.19 -15.42
C ALA A 64 0.29 12.70 -15.57
N THR A 65 0.11 13.83 -16.22
CA THR A 65 -1.19 14.48 -16.40
C THR A 65 -1.50 14.80 -17.86
N GLY A 66 -2.78 15.08 -18.13
CA GLY A 66 -3.26 15.40 -19.47
C GLY A 66 -3.30 14.19 -20.41
N PRO A 67 -3.86 14.37 -21.63
CA PRO A 67 -4.03 13.26 -22.60
C PRO A 67 -2.73 12.55 -23.01
N SER A 68 -1.61 13.26 -22.98
CA SER A 68 -0.29 12.67 -23.27
C SER A 68 0.25 11.81 -22.12
N GLY A 69 -0.29 11.94 -20.90
CA GLY A 69 0.07 11.14 -19.74
C GLY A 69 -0.42 9.69 -19.79
N ALA A 70 -1.42 9.40 -20.61
CA ALA A 70 -2.02 8.06 -20.66
C ALA A 70 -0.98 6.98 -21.01
N SER A 71 -0.14 7.20 -22.02
CA SER A 71 0.91 6.23 -22.38
C SER A 71 2.03 6.13 -21.35
N ALA A 72 2.29 7.18 -20.56
CA ALA A 72 3.24 7.11 -19.45
C ALA A 72 2.68 6.23 -18.32
N TRP A 73 1.40 6.38 -17.97
CA TRP A 73 0.74 5.50 -17.01
C TRP A 73 0.74 4.04 -17.44
N ASP A 74 0.38 3.76 -18.71
CA ASP A 74 0.40 2.40 -19.23
C ASP A 74 1.81 1.80 -19.16
N SER A 75 2.85 2.58 -19.49
CA SER A 75 4.24 2.12 -19.36
C SER A 75 4.61 1.85 -17.91
N ASN A 76 4.39 2.80 -16.98
CA ASN A 76 4.75 2.65 -15.57
C ASN A 76 4.04 1.46 -14.94
N LEU A 77 2.75 1.33 -15.17
CA LEU A 77 1.93 0.28 -14.55
C LEU A 77 2.12 -1.11 -15.20
N THR A 78 2.84 -1.24 -16.29
CA THR A 78 3.10 -2.52 -16.96
C THR A 78 4.57 -2.94 -16.98
N ASP A 79 5.49 -2.02 -16.74
CA ASP A 79 6.95 -2.25 -16.87
C ASP A 79 7.57 -2.92 -15.63
N CYS A 80 6.80 -3.24 -14.62
CA CYS A 80 7.29 -3.94 -13.46
C CYS A 80 7.37 -5.46 -13.68
N LEU A 81 8.55 -5.97 -14.00
CA LEU A 81 8.93 -7.39 -13.90
C LEU A 81 7.80 -8.42 -14.14
N SER A 82 7.12 -8.41 -15.26
CA SER A 82 6.24 -9.49 -15.76
C SER A 82 4.96 -9.85 -14.98
N SER A 83 4.58 -9.12 -13.94
CA SER A 83 3.45 -9.51 -13.08
C SER A 83 2.49 -8.38 -12.72
N SER A 84 2.41 -7.34 -13.57
CA SER A 84 1.43 -6.26 -13.40
C SER A 84 0.00 -6.77 -13.36
N THR A 85 -0.82 -6.15 -12.52
CA THR A 85 -2.28 -6.34 -12.53
C THR A 85 -2.99 -5.34 -13.43
N TRP A 86 -2.31 -4.30 -13.90
CA TRP A 86 -2.87 -3.30 -14.81
C TRP A 86 -3.13 -3.86 -16.21
N THR A 87 -4.14 -3.32 -16.87
CA THR A 87 -4.44 -3.54 -18.29
C THR A 87 -4.93 -2.25 -18.91
N ASP A 88 -4.63 -1.99 -20.19
CA ASP A 88 -5.00 -0.75 -20.89
C ASP A 88 -6.52 -0.53 -20.92
N ALA A 89 -7.30 -1.60 -20.93
CA ALA A 89 -8.75 -1.54 -20.91
C ALA A 89 -9.32 -2.29 -19.72
N ALA A 90 -10.46 -1.84 -19.20
CA ALA A 90 -11.19 -2.51 -18.14
C ALA A 90 -11.55 -3.96 -18.52
N GLY A 91 -11.33 -4.89 -17.58
CA GLY A 91 -11.52 -6.32 -17.81
C GLY A 91 -11.72 -7.12 -16.54
N THR A 92 -11.23 -8.35 -16.54
CA THR A 92 -11.39 -9.28 -15.40
C THR A 92 -10.50 -8.95 -14.21
N GLN A 93 -9.54 -8.01 -14.36
CA GLN A 93 -8.57 -7.65 -13.34
C GLN A 93 -9.01 -6.49 -12.44
N GLU A 94 -10.15 -5.88 -12.72
CA GLU A 94 -10.62 -4.68 -12.01
C GLU A 94 -10.73 -4.86 -10.48
N ASN A 95 -10.92 -6.08 -9.99
CA ASN A 95 -11.00 -6.39 -8.57
C ASN A 95 -9.69 -6.92 -7.97
N LEU A 96 -8.61 -7.03 -8.75
CA LEU A 96 -7.29 -7.34 -8.22
C LEU A 96 -6.71 -6.08 -7.54
N PRO A 97 -5.87 -6.23 -6.50
CA PRO A 97 -5.08 -5.09 -6.02
C PRO A 97 -4.23 -4.52 -7.15
N ILE A 98 -4.13 -3.21 -7.22
CA ILE A 98 -3.19 -2.56 -8.13
C ILE A 98 -1.75 -2.85 -7.67
N THR A 99 -0.88 -3.17 -8.61
CA THR A 99 0.57 -3.32 -8.41
C THR A 99 1.33 -2.43 -9.37
N CYS A 100 2.65 -2.39 -9.27
CA CYS A 100 3.49 -1.56 -10.13
C CYS A 100 3.23 -0.07 -9.96
N VAL A 101 2.88 0.33 -8.77
CA VAL A 101 2.73 1.73 -8.38
C VAL A 101 3.87 2.11 -7.46
N ASP A 102 4.50 3.22 -7.70
CA ASP A 102 5.50 3.78 -6.81
C ASP A 102 4.85 4.46 -5.59
N TRP A 103 5.66 4.91 -4.65
CA TRP A 103 5.17 5.55 -3.43
C TRP A 103 4.46 6.88 -3.70
N TYR A 104 4.96 7.67 -4.66
CA TYR A 104 4.38 8.96 -5.02
C TYR A 104 3.00 8.79 -5.65
N GLU A 105 2.87 7.82 -6.54
CA GLU A 105 1.63 7.46 -7.21
C GLU A 105 0.58 6.95 -6.22
N ALA A 106 1.00 6.12 -5.25
CA ALA A 106 0.14 5.63 -4.18
C ALA A 106 -0.34 6.77 -3.26
N TYR A 107 0.56 7.68 -2.89
CA TYR A 107 0.19 8.83 -2.06
C TYR A 107 -0.73 9.80 -2.80
N ALA A 108 -0.43 10.10 -4.06
CA ALA A 108 -1.28 10.96 -4.89
C ALA A 108 -2.69 10.39 -5.06
N PHE A 109 -2.81 9.06 -5.24
CA PHE A 109 -4.09 8.39 -5.29
C PHE A 109 -4.88 8.58 -3.99
N CYS A 110 -4.26 8.34 -2.84
CA CYS A 110 -4.94 8.47 -1.55
C CYS A 110 -5.44 9.90 -1.30
N ILE A 111 -4.67 10.91 -1.72
CA ILE A 111 -5.10 12.32 -1.67
C ILE A 111 -6.32 12.56 -2.57
N TRP A 112 -6.28 12.09 -3.80
CA TRP A 112 -7.38 12.22 -4.76
C TRP A 112 -8.66 11.54 -4.26
N ASP A 113 -8.52 10.40 -3.61
CA ASP A 113 -9.62 9.61 -3.04
C ASP A 113 -10.11 10.16 -1.67
N GLY A 114 -9.58 11.31 -1.24
CA GLY A 114 -9.99 12.02 -0.01
C GLY A 114 -9.43 11.44 1.28
N GLY A 115 -8.30 10.77 1.22
CA GLY A 115 -7.59 10.19 2.36
C GLY A 115 -6.09 10.52 2.35
N PHE A 116 -5.32 9.62 2.93
CA PHE A 116 -3.86 9.70 3.05
C PHE A 116 -3.25 8.29 3.09
N LEU A 117 -1.95 8.15 2.88
CA LEU A 117 -1.25 6.89 3.17
C LEU A 117 -1.16 6.71 4.69
N PRO A 118 -1.43 5.50 5.22
CA PRO A 118 -1.30 5.26 6.66
C PRO A 118 0.16 5.40 7.12
N SER A 119 0.35 5.84 8.37
CA SER A 119 1.62 5.66 9.06
C SER A 119 1.85 4.18 9.41
N GLU A 120 3.12 3.82 9.62
CA GLU A 120 3.46 2.47 10.06
C GLU A 120 2.75 2.10 11.37
N ALA A 121 2.67 3.05 12.29
CA ALA A 121 1.97 2.86 13.56
C ALA A 121 0.47 2.61 13.38
N GLU A 122 -0.20 3.33 12.48
CA GLU A 122 -1.62 3.12 12.17
C GLU A 122 -1.84 1.76 11.51
N TRP A 123 -1.00 1.41 10.54
CA TRP A 123 -1.08 0.14 9.85
C TRP A 123 -0.90 -1.03 10.83
N GLU A 124 0.15 -1.00 11.65
CA GLU A 124 0.45 -2.05 12.63
C GLU A 124 -0.63 -2.13 13.72
N TYR A 125 -1.14 -0.98 14.19
CA TYR A 125 -2.24 -0.95 15.14
C TYR A 125 -3.47 -1.72 14.60
N VAL A 126 -3.79 -1.52 13.34
CA VAL A 126 -4.91 -2.23 12.68
C VAL A 126 -4.57 -3.71 12.52
N ALA A 127 -3.40 -4.06 12.03
CA ALA A 127 -2.98 -5.44 11.83
C ALA A 127 -2.90 -6.23 13.14
N ALA A 128 -2.35 -5.63 14.19
CA ALA A 128 -2.24 -6.26 15.50
C ALA A 128 -3.57 -6.29 16.30
N GLY A 129 -4.66 -5.70 15.78
CA GLY A 129 -5.93 -5.61 16.50
C GLY A 129 -5.85 -4.69 17.74
N GLY A 130 -5.11 -3.59 17.62
CA GLY A 130 -4.85 -2.65 18.70
C GLY A 130 -4.13 -3.30 19.87
N GLY A 131 -4.68 -3.13 21.08
CA GLY A 131 -4.09 -3.71 22.29
C GLY A 131 -4.13 -5.24 22.40
N GLN A 132 -4.72 -5.95 21.42
CA GLN A 132 -4.74 -7.43 21.42
C GLN A 132 -3.39 -8.04 21.05
N GLN A 133 -2.51 -7.29 20.36
CA GLN A 133 -1.17 -7.74 19.94
C GLN A 133 -1.22 -9.09 19.21
N ARG A 134 -2.10 -9.18 18.22
CA ARG A 134 -2.31 -10.40 17.42
C ARG A 134 -1.06 -10.75 16.61
N GLU A 135 -0.79 -12.04 16.50
CA GLU A 135 0.29 -12.54 15.64
C GLU A 135 0.02 -12.25 14.16
N TYR A 136 -1.20 -12.57 13.72
CA TYR A 136 -1.72 -12.24 12.39
C TYR A 136 -2.96 -11.35 12.54
N PRO A 137 -3.38 -10.63 11.50
CA PRO A 137 -4.58 -9.78 11.59
C PRO A 137 -5.83 -10.49 12.12
N TRP A 138 -5.99 -11.76 11.81
CA TRP A 138 -7.10 -12.62 12.26
C TRP A 138 -6.89 -13.31 13.62
N GLY A 139 -5.71 -13.22 14.21
CA GLY A 139 -5.38 -13.87 15.49
C GLY A 139 -4.13 -14.73 15.39
N SER A 140 -4.14 -15.92 16.02
CA SER A 140 -2.98 -16.84 16.07
C SER A 140 -3.21 -18.16 15.29
N THR A 141 -4.28 -18.26 14.51
CA THR A 141 -4.53 -19.44 13.70
C THR A 141 -3.51 -19.50 12.57
N ASP A 142 -2.91 -20.69 12.36
CA ASP A 142 -2.01 -20.93 11.23
C ASP A 142 -2.70 -20.55 9.91
N PRO A 143 -2.05 -19.78 9.02
CA PRO A 143 -2.67 -19.35 7.76
C PRO A 143 -3.05 -20.50 6.82
N GLY A 144 -2.45 -21.69 6.99
CA GLY A 144 -2.70 -22.83 6.10
C GLY A 144 -2.27 -22.54 4.65
N THR A 145 -2.70 -23.35 3.73
CA THR A 145 -2.36 -23.22 2.29
C THR A 145 -3.58 -23.01 1.40
N GLY A 146 -4.76 -22.80 1.99
CA GLY A 146 -6.05 -22.74 1.29
C GLY A 146 -6.46 -21.35 0.85
N SER A 147 -5.66 -20.32 1.08
CA SER A 147 -5.97 -18.91 0.81
C SER A 147 -7.21 -18.36 1.53
N GLU A 148 -7.70 -19.04 2.59
CA GLU A 148 -8.86 -18.58 3.36
C GLU A 148 -8.48 -17.45 4.34
N TYR A 149 -7.26 -17.48 4.86
CA TYR A 149 -6.73 -16.48 5.80
C TYR A 149 -5.84 -15.44 5.13
N ALA A 150 -5.03 -15.86 4.14
CA ALA A 150 -4.14 -14.98 3.39
C ALA A 150 -3.79 -15.59 2.04
N VAL A 151 -3.53 -14.74 1.05
CA VAL A 151 -2.97 -15.16 -0.24
C VAL A 151 -1.44 -14.99 -0.17
N TYR A 152 -0.73 -16.10 -0.10
CA TYR A 152 0.73 -16.14 0.02
C TYR A 152 1.31 -17.44 -0.53
N GLY A 153 2.63 -17.58 -0.60
CA GLY A 153 3.31 -18.82 -0.96
C GLY A 153 2.91 -19.37 -2.35
N CYS A 154 2.41 -18.53 -3.24
CA CYS A 154 1.88 -18.92 -4.55
C CYS A 154 0.75 -19.98 -4.47
N HIS A 155 0.04 -20.08 -3.35
CA HIS A 155 -1.01 -21.07 -3.16
C HIS A 155 -2.28 -20.74 -3.94
N TYR A 156 -2.59 -19.45 -4.11
CA TYR A 156 -3.76 -19.07 -4.90
C TYR A 156 -3.55 -19.42 -6.37
N ARG A 157 -4.41 -20.28 -6.92
CA ARG A 157 -4.33 -20.81 -8.29
C ARG A 157 -2.95 -21.39 -8.67
N GLY A 158 -2.14 -21.75 -7.70
CA GLY A 158 -0.83 -22.35 -7.88
C GLY A 158 -0.68 -23.66 -7.14
N ALA A 159 0.41 -24.39 -7.39
CA ALA A 159 0.71 -25.63 -6.70
C ALA A 159 1.23 -25.42 -5.27
N GLY A 160 1.34 -24.15 -4.83
CA GLY A 160 2.02 -23.82 -3.60
C GLY A 160 3.54 -23.89 -3.73
N ASN A 161 4.22 -23.14 -2.87
CA ASN A 161 5.66 -23.05 -2.96
C ASN A 161 6.34 -23.81 -1.82
N PRO A 162 7.32 -24.63 -2.14
CA PRO A 162 8.57 -24.60 -1.41
C PRO A 162 9.61 -23.67 -2.03
N ALA A 163 9.54 -23.24 -3.25
CA ALA A 163 10.57 -22.40 -3.83
C ALA A 163 10.17 -21.86 -5.21
N GLY A 164 9.55 -20.68 -5.25
CA GLY A 164 9.64 -19.82 -6.41
C GLY A 164 8.83 -20.20 -7.64
N SER A 165 7.63 -20.77 -7.48
CA SER A 165 6.77 -21.11 -8.60
C SER A 165 5.56 -20.19 -8.77
N CYS A 166 5.64 -18.95 -8.27
CA CYS A 166 4.67 -17.94 -8.67
C CYS A 166 4.78 -17.66 -10.16
N THR A 167 3.64 -17.65 -10.82
CA THR A 167 3.54 -17.37 -12.27
C THR A 167 3.11 -15.93 -12.53
N GLY A 168 3.26 -15.05 -11.54
CA GLY A 168 2.94 -13.64 -11.65
C GLY A 168 1.53 -13.28 -11.17
N ALA A 169 0.88 -12.33 -11.80
CA ALA A 169 -0.42 -11.80 -11.42
C ALA A 169 -1.54 -12.86 -11.29
N THR A 170 -1.36 -14.04 -11.85
CA THR A 170 -2.34 -15.15 -11.70
C THR A 170 -2.40 -15.71 -10.28
N ASN A 171 -1.38 -15.47 -9.46
CA ASN A 171 -1.33 -15.86 -8.05
C ASN A 171 -1.84 -14.77 -7.11
N ILE A 172 -2.24 -13.63 -7.64
CA ILE A 172 -2.92 -12.56 -6.92
C ILE A 172 -4.43 -12.82 -7.01
N ALA A 173 -5.13 -12.72 -5.87
CA ALA A 173 -6.57 -12.93 -5.83
C ALA A 173 -7.33 -11.60 -5.92
N PRO A 174 -8.61 -11.60 -6.30
CA PRO A 174 -9.48 -10.46 -6.08
C PRO A 174 -9.51 -10.07 -4.59
N VAL A 175 -9.45 -8.78 -4.30
CA VAL A 175 -9.47 -8.27 -2.92
C VAL A 175 -10.63 -8.87 -2.12
N GLY A 176 -10.39 -9.22 -0.87
CA GLY A 176 -11.38 -9.84 -0.01
C GLY A 176 -11.62 -11.33 -0.24
N THR A 177 -10.79 -12.01 -1.02
CA THR A 177 -10.87 -13.47 -1.22
C THR A 177 -10.58 -14.21 0.08
N ALA A 178 -9.61 -13.76 0.86
CA ALA A 178 -9.21 -14.35 2.15
C ALA A 178 -10.16 -13.94 3.28
N THR A 179 -11.40 -14.44 3.27
CA THR A 179 -12.47 -13.96 4.17
C THR A 179 -12.24 -14.25 5.65
N LEU A 180 -11.49 -15.31 5.99
CA LEU A 180 -11.12 -15.64 7.37
C LEU A 180 -9.92 -14.80 7.85
N GLY A 181 -9.26 -14.06 6.96
CA GLY A 181 -8.14 -13.16 7.23
C GLY A 181 -8.56 -11.79 7.77
N ALA A 182 -9.84 -11.60 8.10
CA ALA A 182 -10.33 -10.32 8.59
C ALA A 182 -9.64 -9.88 9.88
N GLY A 183 -9.14 -8.65 9.88
CA GLY A 183 -8.62 -7.98 11.07
C GLY A 183 -9.72 -7.69 12.10
N TYR A 184 -9.32 -7.17 13.26
CA TYR A 184 -10.25 -6.93 14.38
C TYR A 184 -11.44 -6.04 13.99
N TRP A 185 -11.23 -5.03 13.17
CA TRP A 185 -12.27 -4.12 12.70
C TRP A 185 -12.82 -4.47 11.31
N GLY A 186 -12.50 -5.66 10.80
CA GLY A 186 -13.03 -6.18 9.54
C GLY A 186 -12.27 -5.78 8.27
N GLN A 187 -11.07 -5.22 8.39
CA GLN A 187 -10.16 -5.05 7.25
C GLN A 187 -9.76 -6.42 6.73
N LEU A 188 -9.71 -6.55 5.41
CA LEU A 188 -9.25 -7.74 4.70
C LEU A 188 -7.94 -7.44 3.98
N ASP A 189 -7.24 -8.49 3.61
CA ASP A 189 -5.99 -8.44 2.84
C ASP A 189 -4.89 -7.61 3.54
N MET A 190 -4.93 -7.53 4.91
CA MET A 190 -3.86 -6.91 5.71
C MET A 190 -2.59 -7.77 5.75
N ALA A 191 -2.67 -9.01 5.32
CA ALA A 191 -1.55 -9.94 5.26
C ALA A 191 -1.63 -10.78 3.99
N GLY A 192 -0.53 -10.80 3.23
CA GLY A 192 -0.47 -11.44 1.91
C GLY A 192 -0.99 -10.54 0.80
N GLU A 193 -1.31 -11.11 -0.34
CA GLU A 193 -1.64 -10.43 -1.60
C GLU A 193 -0.46 -9.60 -2.12
N VAL A 194 -0.31 -8.37 -1.64
CA VAL A 194 0.79 -7.46 -1.99
C VAL A 194 1.29 -6.73 -0.75
N PHE A 195 2.56 -6.38 -0.71
CA PHE A 195 3.06 -5.41 0.26
C PHE A 195 2.33 -4.08 0.10
N GLU A 196 2.25 -3.31 1.17
CA GLU A 196 1.56 -2.03 1.21
C GLU A 196 2.53 -0.88 1.47
N TRP A 197 2.53 0.13 0.61
CA TRP A 197 3.25 1.38 0.84
C TRP A 197 2.76 2.09 2.10
N ILE A 198 3.71 2.58 2.89
CA ILE A 198 3.50 3.33 4.14
C ILE A 198 4.14 4.72 4.01
N ILE A 199 3.63 5.71 4.78
CA ILE A 199 4.15 7.07 4.70
C ILE A 199 5.55 7.21 5.35
N ASP A 200 5.90 6.33 6.28
CA ASP A 200 7.16 6.38 7.01
C ASP A 200 8.36 6.09 6.11
N TRP A 201 9.45 6.82 6.35
CA TRP A 201 10.76 6.39 5.91
C TRP A 201 11.28 5.25 6.79
N TYR A 202 12.00 4.31 6.20
CA TYR A 202 12.56 3.19 6.95
C TYR A 202 13.72 3.67 7.84
N ALA A 203 13.56 3.51 9.14
CA ALA A 203 14.55 3.83 10.17
C ALA A 203 14.29 2.98 11.42
N PRO A 204 15.20 2.91 12.38
CA PRO A 204 14.92 2.31 13.69
C PRO A 204 13.69 2.95 14.34
N TYR A 205 12.91 2.16 15.07
CA TYR A 205 11.78 2.68 15.82
C TYR A 205 12.22 3.75 16.82
N VAL A 206 11.39 4.77 16.95
CA VAL A 206 11.55 5.82 17.96
C VAL A 206 10.43 5.66 19.01
N ASP A 207 10.80 5.49 20.27
CA ASP A 207 9.87 5.33 21.38
C ASP A 207 10.26 6.30 22.51
N PRO A 208 9.32 7.09 23.06
CA PRO A 208 7.89 7.11 22.74
C PRO A 208 7.56 7.84 21.42
N CYS A 209 6.50 7.37 20.74
CA CYS A 209 5.96 7.97 19.54
C CYS A 209 4.43 8.05 19.65
N THR A 210 3.90 9.26 19.74
CA THR A 210 2.44 9.51 19.82
C THR A 210 2.03 10.35 18.62
N ASP A 211 1.04 9.89 17.87
CA ASP A 211 0.56 10.54 16.65
C ASP A 211 1.72 10.96 15.74
N CYS A 212 2.65 10.05 15.48
CA CYS A 212 3.89 10.34 14.80
C CYS A 212 4.23 9.29 13.74
N ALA A 213 5.11 9.68 12.82
CA ALA A 213 5.76 8.84 11.83
C ALA A 213 7.23 9.24 11.67
N TYR A 214 8.06 8.39 11.11
CA TYR A 214 9.42 8.75 10.76
C TYR A 214 9.41 9.49 9.41
N LEU A 215 9.40 10.83 9.47
CA LEU A 215 9.24 11.70 8.29
C LEU A 215 10.56 12.30 7.78
N SER A 216 11.65 12.13 8.51
CA SER A 216 12.97 12.55 8.04
C SER A 216 13.46 11.62 6.94
N SER A 217 13.73 12.17 5.75
CA SER A 217 14.06 11.37 4.58
C SER A 217 15.31 10.50 4.79
N THR A 218 15.16 9.25 4.39
CA THR A 218 16.24 8.29 4.20
C THR A 218 16.28 7.87 2.72
N THR A 219 16.76 6.69 2.40
CA THR A 219 16.81 6.20 1.02
C THR A 219 15.59 5.36 0.64
N VAL A 220 14.88 4.76 1.61
CA VAL A 220 13.82 3.80 1.36
C VAL A 220 12.61 4.01 2.27
N ARG A 221 11.42 3.67 1.78
CA ARG A 221 10.16 3.71 2.50
C ARG A 221 9.84 2.35 3.13
N VAL A 222 9.05 2.37 4.19
CA VAL A 222 8.50 1.15 4.80
C VAL A 222 7.44 0.54 3.88
N ILE A 223 7.47 -0.79 3.72
CA ILE A 223 6.37 -1.58 3.18
C ILE A 223 5.97 -2.67 4.17
N ARG A 224 4.67 -3.02 4.21
CA ARG A 224 4.09 -3.91 5.22
C ARG A 224 3.18 -4.98 4.60
N GLY A 225 2.89 -6.05 5.36
CA GLY A 225 1.82 -7.01 5.09
C GLY A 225 2.24 -8.31 4.40
N GLY A 226 3.40 -8.38 3.79
CA GLY A 226 3.79 -9.54 2.97
C GLY A 226 3.12 -9.55 1.60
N ASN A 227 3.42 -10.54 0.77
CA ASN A 227 2.90 -10.63 -0.58
C ASN A 227 2.52 -12.07 -0.98
N TYR A 228 1.90 -12.23 -2.16
CA TYR A 228 1.42 -13.50 -2.69
C TYR A 228 2.51 -14.58 -2.87
N GLY A 229 3.78 -14.20 -2.98
CA GLY A 229 4.93 -15.12 -3.08
C GLY A 229 5.65 -15.35 -1.75
N GLY A 230 5.27 -14.63 -0.69
CA GLY A 230 5.92 -14.63 0.62
C GLY A 230 5.77 -15.94 1.40
N ILE A 231 6.39 -15.99 2.57
CA ILE A 231 6.32 -17.10 3.53
C ILE A 231 5.45 -16.69 4.74
N PRO A 232 4.98 -17.65 5.56
CA PRO A 232 4.11 -17.34 6.72
C PRO A 232 4.66 -16.26 7.67
N LEU A 233 5.97 -16.18 7.85
CA LEU A 233 6.61 -15.17 8.68
C LEU A 233 6.30 -13.74 8.20
N ASN A 234 6.19 -13.54 6.89
CA ASN A 234 5.91 -12.23 6.30
C ASN A 234 4.48 -11.73 6.57
N LEU A 235 3.58 -12.64 6.98
CA LEU A 235 2.17 -12.32 7.27
C LEU A 235 1.96 -11.81 8.70
N GLN A 236 2.97 -11.93 9.56
CA GLN A 236 2.85 -11.51 10.95
C GLN A 236 2.68 -9.99 11.05
N ALA A 237 1.76 -9.54 11.91
CA ALA A 237 1.48 -8.13 12.11
C ALA A 237 2.73 -7.31 12.48
N ALA A 238 3.65 -7.89 13.24
CA ALA A 238 4.89 -7.25 13.67
C ALA A 238 6.05 -7.37 12.66
N ASN A 239 5.89 -8.10 11.53
CA ASN A 239 6.97 -8.25 10.56
C ASN A 239 7.28 -6.92 9.86
N ARG A 240 8.54 -6.50 9.90
CA ARG A 240 9.02 -5.16 9.45
C ARG A 240 10.29 -5.22 8.61
N ASP A 241 10.66 -6.36 8.11
CA ASP A 241 11.96 -6.53 7.45
C ASP A 241 12.02 -6.02 6.00
N PHE A 242 10.94 -5.31 5.54
CA PHE A 242 10.79 -4.92 4.15
C PHE A 242 10.73 -3.40 3.98
N PHE A 243 11.43 -2.92 2.96
CA PHE A 243 11.51 -1.52 2.55
C PHE A 243 11.87 -1.44 1.06
N GLU A 244 11.50 -0.33 0.40
CA GLU A 244 11.75 -0.14 -1.02
C GLU A 244 12.04 1.33 -1.34
N ASP A 245 12.76 1.59 -2.45
CA ASP A 245 12.95 2.95 -2.97
C ASP A 245 11.59 3.55 -3.36
N PRO A 246 11.30 4.81 -2.97
CA PRO A 246 10.00 5.40 -3.25
C PRO A 246 9.67 5.54 -4.75
N GLY A 247 10.64 5.49 -5.64
CA GLY A 247 10.43 5.55 -7.09
C GLY A 247 10.35 4.17 -7.76
N ASP A 248 10.47 3.08 -7.00
CA ASP A 248 10.45 1.74 -7.60
C ASP A 248 9.02 1.25 -7.85
N HIS A 249 8.84 0.65 -9.03
CA HIS A 249 7.63 -0.02 -9.45
C HIS A 249 7.81 -1.53 -9.32
N ASP A 250 7.20 -2.17 -8.34
CA ASP A 250 7.30 -3.62 -8.13
C ASP A 250 5.94 -4.30 -8.25
N SER A 251 5.95 -5.49 -8.83
CA SER A 251 4.77 -6.34 -9.04
C SER A 251 4.21 -6.97 -7.77
N VAL A 252 4.92 -6.85 -6.65
CA VAL A 252 4.49 -7.36 -5.35
C VAL A 252 4.10 -6.26 -4.37
N ILE A 253 4.09 -5.01 -4.81
CA ILE A 253 3.74 -3.84 -3.98
C ILE A 253 2.51 -3.14 -4.52
N GLY A 254 1.58 -2.87 -3.63
CA GLY A 254 0.39 -2.05 -3.81
C GLY A 254 0.18 -1.17 -2.59
N PHE A 255 -1.05 -0.83 -2.25
CA PHE A 255 -1.33 0.02 -1.08
C PHE A 255 -2.81 -0.01 -0.68
N ARG A 256 -3.10 0.55 0.49
CA ARG A 256 -4.43 0.99 0.91
C ARG A 256 -4.38 2.42 1.42
N CYS A 257 -5.50 3.12 1.38
CA CYS A 257 -5.62 4.44 1.98
C CYS A 257 -6.22 4.35 3.38
N ALA A 258 -5.86 5.31 4.22
CA ALA A 258 -6.52 5.61 5.48
C ALA A 258 -7.34 6.90 5.36
N ARG A 259 -8.29 7.10 6.27
CA ARG A 259 -9.16 8.29 6.30
C ARG A 259 -9.39 8.72 7.74
N SER A 260 -9.61 10.01 7.91
CA SER A 260 -10.08 10.53 9.19
C SER A 260 -11.42 9.89 9.57
N PRO A 261 -11.64 9.64 10.87
CA PRO A 261 -12.88 9.07 11.40
C PRO A 261 -14.14 9.88 11.06
#